data_feb7a0d5353e96dfabac4b75155fb2ad
#
_entry.id   feb7a0d5353e96dfabac4b75155fb2ad
#
_cell.length_a   1.000
_cell.length_b   1.000
_cell.length_c   1.000
_cell.angle_alpha   90.00
_cell.angle_beta   90.00
_cell.angle_gamma   90.00
#
_symmetry.space_group_name_H-M   'P 1'
#
loop_
_entity.id
_entity.type
_entity.pdbx_description
1 polymer ?
#
loop_
_entity_poly.entity_id
_entity_poly.type
_entity_poly.pdbx_seq_one_letter_code
_entity_poly.pdbx_strand_id
1 'polypeptide(L)'
;MKTILITGIGGLTPRSIAKIIRKNHPDYKLIGCDINKKAIGFFMKGLLDKYFVCPKCTSKEYFPWIEKLVKEKEIDYAFVQPESEIVEWGDYYEKNGKYPCKVFMGGKLLSMSLRDKSIMADLLKGTEFIPKTIKVTQENPRYEDVENEIGFPCWIRATEGTGGLGSLKLDDISSYKSWLFINSTIPEFTVSEYLTGRHLANQMLYYNGEYVKGAALECVEYVMASTAPSHVTGNTHFGRFLNEDKINEFCDRCIKYLEKKLNVKAHGILSFDLKEDKDGKMKVTEVNIRHMAYTGVMAEAGFDLIEDTIKIMEEGNCDNVVRNQFYHYEKPYVFLRDVDVEPLLLESEEIFDKEKYL
;
A
#
# COMPACT_ATOMS: atom_id res chain seq x y z
N MET A 1 2.85 24.13 -17.83
CA MET A 1 3.91 23.47 -17.03
C MET A 1 3.40 23.42 -15.60
N LYS A 2 3.35 22.22 -14.98
CA LYS A 2 2.86 22.01 -13.62
C LYS A 2 4.00 21.70 -12.68
N THR A 3 3.83 22.03 -11.41
CA THR A 3 4.81 21.68 -10.36
C THR A 3 4.18 20.68 -9.41
N ILE A 4 4.80 19.52 -9.24
CA ILE A 4 4.31 18.41 -8.43
C ILE A 4 5.25 18.14 -7.27
N LEU A 5 4.70 18.11 -6.06
CA LEU A 5 5.40 17.65 -4.85
C LEU A 5 5.17 16.14 -4.67
N ILE A 6 6.23 15.40 -4.40
CA ILE A 6 6.15 13.97 -4.07
C ILE A 6 6.81 13.78 -2.70
N THR A 7 6.05 13.33 -1.70
CA THR A 7 6.56 13.16 -0.35
C THR A 7 7.11 11.74 -0.14
N GLY A 8 8.05 11.60 0.81
CA GLY A 8 8.69 10.32 1.13
C GLY A 8 9.54 9.75 0.00
N ILE A 9 10.22 10.59 -0.77
CA ILE A 9 10.90 10.22 -2.03
C ILE A 9 12.02 9.17 -1.88
N GLY A 10 12.45 8.88 -0.65
CA GLY A 10 13.33 7.75 -0.37
C GLY A 10 12.68 6.37 -0.56
N GLY A 11 11.34 6.30 -0.50
CA GLY A 11 10.58 5.07 -0.65
C GLY A 11 10.49 4.58 -2.11
N LEU A 12 10.17 3.29 -2.28
CA LEU A 12 10.01 2.67 -3.60
C LEU A 12 8.83 3.26 -4.37
N THR A 13 7.67 3.38 -3.72
CA THR A 13 6.43 3.88 -4.33
C THR A 13 6.58 5.31 -4.86
N PRO A 14 7.01 6.32 -4.06
CA PRO A 14 7.13 7.68 -4.56
C PRO A 14 8.17 7.82 -5.68
N ARG A 15 9.25 7.03 -5.66
CA ARG A 15 10.21 6.99 -6.78
C ARG A 15 9.58 6.42 -8.05
N SER A 16 8.76 5.38 -7.93
CA SER A 16 8.02 4.79 -9.04
C SER A 16 7.04 5.81 -9.65
N ILE A 17 6.30 6.55 -8.82
CA ILE A 17 5.42 7.64 -9.25
C ILE A 17 6.23 8.72 -10.00
N ALA A 18 7.34 9.20 -9.41
CA ALA A 18 8.17 10.22 -10.03
C ALA A 18 8.68 9.81 -11.43
N LYS A 19 9.06 8.53 -11.61
CA LYS A 19 9.53 8.01 -12.88
C LYS A 19 8.44 8.02 -13.95
N ILE A 20 7.25 7.56 -13.63
CA ILE A 20 6.11 7.57 -14.56
C ILE A 20 5.73 9.01 -14.92
N ILE A 21 5.65 9.92 -13.95
CA ILE A 21 5.37 11.32 -14.24
C ILE A 21 6.47 11.92 -15.13
N ARG A 22 7.73 11.65 -14.84
CA ARG A 22 8.85 12.14 -15.68
C ARG A 22 8.80 11.61 -17.12
N LYS A 23 8.37 10.34 -17.28
CA LYS A 23 8.20 9.71 -18.58
C LYS A 23 7.06 10.32 -19.39
N ASN A 24 5.89 10.50 -18.74
CA ASN A 24 4.65 10.93 -19.42
C ASN A 24 4.57 12.46 -19.55
N HIS A 25 5.14 13.20 -18.61
CA HIS A 25 5.10 14.68 -18.54
C HIS A 25 6.51 15.25 -18.33
N PRO A 26 7.40 15.18 -19.33
CA PRO A 26 8.80 15.62 -19.20
C PRO A 26 8.95 17.11 -18.92
N ASP A 27 7.93 17.92 -19.21
CA ASP A 27 7.86 19.36 -18.95
C ASP A 27 7.39 19.71 -17.53
N TYR A 28 6.87 18.74 -16.75
CA TYR A 28 6.46 19.02 -15.38
C TYR A 28 7.68 19.14 -14.45
N LYS A 29 7.59 20.08 -13.50
CA LYS A 29 8.59 20.20 -12.42
C LYS A 29 8.27 19.24 -11.29
N LEU A 30 9.21 18.37 -10.96
CA LEU A 30 9.08 17.44 -9.85
C LEU A 30 9.94 17.89 -8.68
N ILE A 31 9.29 18.05 -7.53
CA ILE A 31 9.93 18.39 -6.25
C ILE A 31 9.73 17.21 -5.31
N GLY A 32 10.83 16.68 -4.76
CA GLY A 32 10.78 15.61 -3.76
C GLY A 32 11.03 16.14 -2.36
N CYS A 33 10.36 15.56 -1.35
CA CYS A 33 10.78 15.75 0.03
C CYS A 33 10.83 14.44 0.81
N ASP A 34 11.66 14.40 1.84
CA ASP A 34 11.82 13.27 2.75
C ASP A 34 12.42 13.75 4.08
N ILE A 35 12.09 13.08 5.18
CA ILE A 35 12.70 13.35 6.50
C ILE A 35 14.16 12.90 6.58
N ASN A 36 14.54 11.93 5.73
CA ASN A 36 15.88 11.37 5.69
C ASN A 36 16.74 12.12 4.68
N LYS A 37 17.74 12.87 5.15
CA LYS A 37 18.70 13.58 4.28
C LYS A 37 19.49 12.68 3.32
N LYS A 38 19.48 11.37 3.55
CA LYS A 38 20.10 10.33 2.71
C LYS A 38 19.07 9.60 1.85
N ALA A 39 17.84 10.14 1.68
CA ALA A 39 16.83 9.55 0.81
C ALA A 39 17.39 9.40 -0.60
N ILE A 40 17.45 8.17 -1.10
CA ILE A 40 18.10 7.87 -2.40
C ILE A 40 17.48 8.63 -3.56
N GLY A 41 16.15 8.88 -3.50
CA GLY A 41 15.44 9.66 -4.53
C GLY A 41 15.99 11.07 -4.73
N PHE A 42 16.65 11.67 -3.73
CA PHE A 42 17.30 12.97 -3.85
C PHE A 42 18.48 12.95 -4.85
N PHE A 43 19.16 11.82 -4.91
CA PHE A 43 20.41 11.66 -5.66
C PHE A 43 20.23 10.91 -6.98
N MET A 44 19.02 10.45 -7.29
CA MET A 44 18.74 9.80 -8.57
C MET A 44 18.73 10.84 -9.69
N LYS A 45 19.75 10.77 -10.54
CA LYS A 45 19.95 11.72 -11.63
C LYS A 45 18.74 11.78 -12.58
N GLY A 46 18.24 12.99 -12.81
CA GLY A 46 17.12 13.23 -13.73
C GLY A 46 15.72 12.90 -13.16
N LEU A 47 15.62 12.39 -11.92
CA LEU A 47 14.35 12.06 -11.31
C LEU A 47 13.58 13.32 -10.86
N LEU A 48 14.26 14.21 -10.16
CA LEU A 48 13.70 15.43 -9.57
C LEU A 48 14.38 16.68 -10.11
N ASP A 49 13.65 17.78 -10.18
CA ASP A 49 14.21 19.12 -10.47
C ASP A 49 14.76 19.77 -9.20
N LYS A 50 14.10 19.53 -8.05
CA LYS A 50 14.51 19.99 -6.72
C LYS A 50 14.12 18.98 -5.65
N TYR A 51 14.83 19.02 -4.52
CA TYR A 51 14.47 18.22 -3.36
C TYR A 51 14.75 18.99 -2.06
N PHE A 52 14.08 18.60 -0.99
CA PHE A 52 14.18 19.22 0.31
C PHE A 52 14.06 18.19 1.43
N VAL A 53 14.84 18.36 2.50
CA VAL A 53 14.64 17.63 3.74
C VAL A 53 13.51 18.30 4.49
N CYS A 54 12.46 17.55 4.80
CA CYS A 54 11.28 18.06 5.50
C CYS A 54 11.29 17.71 7.00
N PRO A 55 10.59 18.47 7.85
CA PRO A 55 10.31 18.06 9.21
C PRO A 55 9.48 16.77 9.25
N LYS A 56 9.47 16.07 10.38
CA LYS A 56 8.54 14.94 10.59
C LYS A 56 7.09 15.45 10.54
N CYS A 57 6.18 14.69 9.93
CA CYS A 57 4.77 15.08 9.78
C CYS A 57 4.05 15.33 11.11
N THR A 58 4.49 14.68 12.20
CA THR A 58 3.97 14.88 13.56
C THR A 58 4.54 16.10 14.27
N SER A 59 5.47 16.83 13.64
CA SER A 59 6.08 18.03 14.24
C SER A 59 5.24 19.27 13.92
N LYS A 60 5.26 20.24 14.85
CA LYS A 60 4.53 21.51 14.69
C LYS A 60 5.04 22.34 13.50
N GLU A 61 6.26 22.12 13.07
CA GLU A 61 6.91 22.83 11.97
C GLU A 61 6.47 22.30 10.60
N TYR A 62 5.88 21.08 10.51
CA TYR A 62 5.63 20.41 9.24
C TYR A 62 4.68 21.20 8.33
N PHE A 63 3.47 21.55 8.79
CA PHE A 63 2.53 22.28 7.94
C PHE A 63 2.95 23.71 7.63
N PRO A 64 3.47 24.52 8.57
CA PRO A 64 4.09 25.80 8.23
C PRO A 64 5.18 25.68 7.15
N TRP A 65 5.99 24.61 7.20
CA TRP A 65 7.01 24.33 6.21
C TRP A 65 6.40 23.95 4.85
N ILE A 66 5.38 23.05 4.83
CA ILE A 66 4.65 22.66 3.60
C ILE A 66 4.00 23.89 2.95
N GLU A 67 3.29 24.71 3.70
CA GLU A 67 2.62 25.92 3.18
C GLU A 67 3.63 26.90 2.55
N LYS A 68 4.75 27.10 3.23
CA LYS A 68 5.85 27.90 2.70
C LYS A 68 6.40 27.30 1.40
N LEU A 69 6.67 26.00 1.38
CA LEU A 69 7.19 25.31 0.19
C LEU A 69 6.21 25.40 -0.98
N VAL A 70 4.92 25.16 -0.74
CA VAL A 70 3.85 25.25 -1.75
C VAL A 70 3.82 26.65 -2.36
N LYS A 71 3.86 27.67 -1.54
CA LYS A 71 3.85 29.08 -1.98
C LYS A 71 5.12 29.48 -2.76
N GLU A 72 6.31 29.16 -2.22
CA GLU A 72 7.60 29.57 -2.82
C GLU A 72 7.95 28.83 -4.10
N LYS A 73 7.45 27.62 -4.25
CA LYS A 73 7.72 26.76 -5.42
C LYS A 73 6.54 26.65 -6.36
N GLU A 74 5.45 27.34 -6.08
CA GLU A 74 4.21 27.36 -6.89
C GLU A 74 3.75 25.92 -7.17
N ILE A 75 3.62 25.10 -6.10
CA ILE A 75 3.21 23.70 -6.21
C ILE A 75 1.73 23.62 -6.53
N ASP A 76 1.39 23.01 -7.67
CA ASP A 76 0.00 22.76 -8.11
C ASP A 76 -0.58 21.54 -7.39
N TYR A 77 0.17 20.42 -7.34
CA TYR A 77 -0.30 19.12 -6.88
C TYR A 77 0.69 18.47 -5.91
N ALA A 78 0.18 17.61 -5.02
CA ALA A 78 1.04 16.75 -4.21
C ALA A 78 0.58 15.29 -4.24
N PHE A 79 1.55 14.39 -4.42
CA PHE A 79 1.43 12.95 -4.14
C PHE A 79 1.96 12.70 -2.74
N VAL A 80 1.05 12.60 -1.78
CA VAL A 80 1.37 12.29 -0.38
C VAL A 80 1.41 10.77 -0.23
N GLN A 81 2.59 10.19 0.05
CA GLN A 81 2.77 8.74 0.01
C GLN A 81 3.03 8.07 1.36
N PRO A 82 3.76 8.66 2.32
CA PRO A 82 3.86 8.09 3.65
C PRO A 82 2.49 8.08 4.35
N GLU A 83 2.05 6.93 4.84
CA GLU A 83 0.72 6.80 5.45
C GLU A 83 0.52 7.68 6.68
N SER A 84 1.59 7.91 7.46
CA SER A 84 1.55 8.88 8.56
C SER A 84 1.26 10.30 8.06
N GLU A 85 1.85 10.69 6.93
CA GLU A 85 1.57 12.00 6.32
C GLU A 85 0.13 12.09 5.83
N ILE A 86 -0.41 11.03 5.19
CA ILE A 86 -1.80 11.00 4.71
C ILE A 86 -2.77 11.26 5.86
N VAL A 87 -2.56 10.65 7.01
CA VAL A 87 -3.38 10.88 8.21
C VAL A 87 -3.27 12.33 8.70
N GLU A 88 -2.05 12.87 8.79
CA GLU A 88 -1.81 14.24 9.22
C GLU A 88 -2.39 15.28 8.22
N TRP A 89 -2.31 15.01 6.91
CA TRP A 89 -2.95 15.85 5.90
C TRP A 89 -4.48 15.80 6.01
N GLY A 90 -5.04 14.65 6.34
CA GLY A 90 -6.47 14.50 6.65
C GLY A 90 -6.88 15.33 7.86
N ASP A 91 -6.09 15.30 8.95
CA ASP A 91 -6.29 16.15 10.14
C ASP A 91 -6.17 17.64 9.81
N TYR A 92 -5.21 18.02 8.99
CA TYR A 92 -5.07 19.39 8.52
C TYR A 92 -6.31 19.87 7.74
N TYR A 93 -6.85 19.01 6.85
CA TYR A 93 -8.07 19.33 6.11
C TYR A 93 -9.29 19.53 7.04
N GLU A 94 -9.48 18.66 8.01
CA GLU A 94 -10.57 18.78 8.99
C GLU A 94 -10.51 20.11 9.76
N LYS A 95 -9.29 20.58 10.09
CA LYS A 95 -9.06 21.83 10.83
C LYS A 95 -9.20 23.09 9.97
N ASN A 96 -8.81 23.03 8.69
CA ASN A 96 -8.65 24.21 7.84
C ASN A 96 -9.66 24.27 6.68
N GLY A 97 -10.42 23.20 6.42
CA GLY A 97 -11.39 23.09 5.33
C GLY A 97 -10.79 23.00 3.92
N LYS A 98 -9.45 22.96 3.82
CA LYS A 98 -8.71 22.85 2.55
C LYS A 98 -7.32 22.28 2.77
N TYR A 99 -6.75 21.71 1.74
CA TYR A 99 -5.34 21.31 1.69
C TYR A 99 -4.42 22.48 1.28
N PRO A 100 -3.11 22.40 1.60
CA PRO A 100 -2.14 23.42 1.16
C PRO A 100 -2.01 23.54 -0.37
N CYS A 101 -2.17 22.46 -1.10
CA CYS A 101 -2.29 22.37 -2.57
C CYS A 101 -3.27 21.25 -2.94
N LYS A 102 -3.53 21.04 -4.24
CA LYS A 102 -4.44 19.96 -4.66
C LYS A 102 -3.80 18.59 -4.39
N VAL A 103 -4.59 17.68 -3.81
CA VAL A 103 -4.24 16.28 -3.54
C VAL A 103 -5.42 15.38 -3.88
N PHE A 104 -5.14 14.12 -4.17
CA PHE A 104 -6.14 13.07 -4.32
C PHE A 104 -5.83 11.95 -3.34
N MET A 105 -6.54 11.92 -2.22
CA MET A 105 -6.28 11.00 -1.11
C MET A 105 -7.52 10.80 -0.24
N GLY A 106 -7.53 9.73 0.55
CA GLY A 106 -8.63 9.38 1.45
C GLY A 106 -8.84 10.35 2.61
N GLY A 107 -10.07 10.38 3.12
CA GLY A 107 -10.39 11.11 4.35
C GLY A 107 -9.74 10.48 5.58
N LYS A 108 -9.54 11.30 6.63
CA LYS A 108 -8.82 10.92 7.86
C LYS A 108 -9.34 9.64 8.53
N LEU A 109 -10.66 9.57 8.77
CA LEU A 109 -11.24 8.46 9.54
C LEU A 109 -11.01 7.11 8.86
N LEU A 110 -11.28 7.01 7.54
CA LEU A 110 -11.03 5.78 6.78
C LEU A 110 -9.52 5.46 6.76
N SER A 111 -8.68 6.47 6.54
CA SER A 111 -7.24 6.30 6.49
C SER A 111 -6.65 5.78 7.80
N MET A 112 -7.05 6.33 8.93
CA MET A 112 -6.64 5.85 10.26
C MET A 112 -7.11 4.42 10.51
N SER A 113 -8.37 4.11 10.14
CA SER A 113 -8.97 2.79 10.36
C SER A 113 -8.31 1.68 9.55
N LEU A 114 -7.85 1.99 8.34
CA LEU A 114 -7.19 1.02 7.46
C LEU A 114 -5.70 0.85 7.74
N ARG A 115 -5.03 1.93 8.17
CA ARG A 115 -3.60 1.89 8.49
C ARG A 115 -3.29 0.99 9.70
N ASP A 116 -4.15 1.02 10.72
CA ASP A 116 -3.98 0.21 11.93
C ASP A 116 -4.60 -1.18 11.74
N LYS A 117 -3.74 -2.20 11.73
CA LYS A 117 -4.16 -3.59 11.50
C LYS A 117 -5.10 -4.12 12.58
N SER A 118 -4.97 -3.63 13.82
CA SER A 118 -5.85 -4.05 14.92
C SER A 118 -7.23 -3.41 14.80
N ILE A 119 -7.28 -2.11 14.47
CA ILE A 119 -8.55 -1.41 14.22
C ILE A 119 -9.26 -2.04 13.02
N MET A 120 -8.55 -2.28 11.93
CA MET A 120 -9.11 -2.94 10.75
C MET A 120 -9.67 -4.33 11.10
N ALA A 121 -8.93 -5.12 11.88
CA ALA A 121 -9.39 -6.44 12.32
C ALA A 121 -10.65 -6.37 13.17
N ASP A 122 -10.74 -5.41 14.08
CA ASP A 122 -11.94 -5.20 14.92
C ASP A 122 -13.14 -4.73 14.08
N LEU A 123 -12.92 -3.85 13.12
CA LEU A 123 -13.96 -3.40 12.19
C LEU A 123 -14.51 -4.53 11.33
N LEU A 124 -13.68 -5.44 10.89
CA LEU A 124 -14.05 -6.56 10.01
C LEU A 124 -14.34 -7.85 10.78
N LYS A 125 -14.26 -7.84 12.10
CA LYS A 125 -14.48 -9.04 12.93
C LYS A 125 -15.84 -9.70 12.66
N GLY A 126 -15.82 -11.02 12.46
CA GLY A 126 -17.02 -11.81 12.19
C GLY A 126 -17.52 -11.73 10.76
N THR A 127 -16.81 -11.06 9.86
CA THR A 127 -17.11 -11.04 8.43
C THR A 127 -16.28 -12.08 7.67
N GLU A 128 -16.64 -12.29 6.39
CA GLU A 128 -15.85 -13.13 5.48
C GLU A 128 -14.51 -12.53 5.09
N PHE A 129 -14.31 -11.20 5.31
CA PHE A 129 -13.20 -10.45 4.75
C PHE A 129 -11.85 -10.72 5.41
N ILE A 130 -11.82 -11.07 6.69
CA ILE A 130 -10.58 -11.33 7.41
C ILE A 130 -10.49 -12.75 7.97
N PRO A 131 -9.28 -13.30 8.21
CA PRO A 131 -9.14 -14.52 8.99
C PRO A 131 -9.58 -14.26 10.44
N LYS A 132 -9.89 -15.30 11.18
CA LYS A 132 -10.01 -15.15 12.65
C LYS A 132 -8.73 -14.55 13.17
N THR A 133 -8.88 -13.49 13.95
CA THR A 133 -7.74 -12.71 14.44
C THR A 133 -8.01 -12.27 15.86
N ILE A 134 -7.02 -12.38 16.72
CA ILE A 134 -7.04 -11.83 18.07
C ILE A 134 -5.83 -10.92 18.28
N LYS A 135 -6.02 -9.91 19.11
CA LYS A 135 -4.98 -9.01 19.55
C LYS A 135 -4.36 -9.56 20.84
N VAL A 136 -3.06 -9.51 20.95
CA VAL A 136 -2.28 -9.93 22.12
C VAL A 136 -1.23 -8.89 22.46
N THR A 137 -0.88 -8.80 23.75
CA THR A 137 0.20 -7.93 24.24
C THR A 137 1.21 -8.75 25.04
N GLN A 138 2.35 -8.15 25.34
CA GLN A 138 3.35 -8.80 26.21
C GLN A 138 2.79 -9.08 27.60
N GLU A 139 1.94 -8.19 28.15
CA GLU A 139 1.31 -8.36 29.47
C GLU A 139 0.12 -9.34 29.43
N ASN A 140 -0.54 -9.45 28.26
CA ASN A 140 -1.68 -10.34 28.07
C ASN A 140 -1.52 -11.17 26.78
N PRO A 141 -0.72 -12.25 26.83
CA PRO A 141 -0.41 -13.09 25.67
C PRO A 141 -1.54 -14.05 25.26
N ARG A 142 -2.63 -14.16 26.03
CA ARG A 142 -3.85 -14.89 25.69
C ARG A 142 -3.60 -16.32 25.20
N TYR A 143 -2.75 -17.07 25.85
CA TYR A 143 -2.31 -18.42 25.42
C TYR A 143 -3.47 -19.37 25.10
N GLU A 144 -4.45 -19.42 26.01
CA GLU A 144 -5.62 -20.30 25.86
C GLU A 144 -6.50 -19.87 24.67
N ASP A 145 -6.69 -18.56 24.47
CA ASP A 145 -7.48 -18.06 23.35
C ASP A 145 -6.79 -18.32 22.01
N VAL A 146 -5.44 -18.17 21.94
CA VAL A 146 -4.69 -18.50 20.74
C VAL A 146 -4.87 -19.98 20.40
N GLU A 147 -4.77 -20.86 21.38
CA GLU A 147 -4.89 -22.31 21.18
C GLU A 147 -6.33 -22.72 20.79
N ASN A 148 -7.34 -22.17 21.46
CA ASN A 148 -8.74 -22.60 21.31
C ASN A 148 -9.50 -21.89 20.17
N GLU A 149 -9.23 -20.57 19.96
CA GLU A 149 -9.97 -19.77 18.98
C GLU A 149 -9.26 -19.73 17.61
N ILE A 150 -7.92 -19.67 17.60
CA ILE A 150 -7.13 -19.57 16.36
C ILE A 150 -6.61 -20.95 15.95
N GLY A 151 -5.98 -21.67 16.89
CA GLY A 151 -5.31 -22.95 16.63
C GLY A 151 -3.94 -22.78 15.98
N PHE A 152 -3.28 -23.93 15.73
CA PHE A 152 -1.97 -23.96 15.07
C PHE A 152 -2.03 -24.78 13.76
N PRO A 153 -1.23 -24.44 12.74
CA PRO A 153 -0.33 -23.31 12.72
C PRO A 153 -1.07 -21.97 12.69
N CYS A 154 -0.49 -20.93 13.34
CA CYS A 154 -1.02 -19.57 13.30
C CYS A 154 0.01 -18.59 12.71
N TRP A 155 -0.46 -17.38 12.38
CA TRP A 155 0.38 -16.28 11.93
C TRP A 155 0.39 -15.18 12.95
N ILE A 156 1.58 -14.80 13.44
CA ILE A 156 1.78 -13.65 14.33
C ILE A 156 2.45 -12.51 13.58
N ARG A 157 2.11 -11.27 13.90
CA ARG A 157 2.79 -10.05 13.41
C ARG A 157 2.57 -8.87 14.35
N ALA A 158 3.51 -7.93 14.36
CA ALA A 158 3.33 -6.66 15.06
C ALA A 158 2.12 -5.88 14.49
N THR A 159 1.36 -5.22 15.36
CA THR A 159 0.22 -4.37 14.94
C THR A 159 0.65 -3.17 14.13
N GLU A 160 1.81 -2.61 14.46
CA GLU A 160 2.43 -1.48 13.77
C GLU A 160 3.78 -1.89 13.15
N GLY A 161 4.16 -1.18 12.09
CA GLY A 161 5.43 -1.39 11.38
C GLY A 161 5.24 -1.94 9.98
N THR A 162 6.35 -1.98 9.24
CA THR A 162 6.42 -2.41 7.83
C THR A 162 7.47 -3.50 7.66
N GLY A 163 7.54 -4.12 6.47
CA GLY A 163 8.60 -5.08 6.15
C GLY A 163 8.52 -6.40 6.90
N GLY A 164 7.34 -6.81 7.36
CA GLY A 164 7.15 -8.08 8.06
C GLY A 164 7.66 -8.08 9.51
N LEU A 165 7.79 -6.90 10.15
CA LEU A 165 8.25 -6.79 11.53
C LEU A 165 7.45 -7.69 12.47
N GLY A 166 8.15 -8.51 13.27
CA GLY A 166 7.57 -9.43 14.24
C GLY A 166 6.68 -10.51 13.63
N SER A 167 6.77 -10.76 12.32
CA SER A 167 5.94 -11.74 11.63
C SER A 167 6.59 -13.10 11.59
N LEU A 168 5.83 -14.14 11.95
CA LEU A 168 6.24 -15.53 11.81
C LEU A 168 5.04 -16.46 11.74
N LYS A 169 5.21 -17.58 11.02
CA LYS A 169 4.35 -18.77 11.17
C LYS A 169 4.77 -19.53 12.43
N LEU A 170 3.82 -19.78 13.30
CA LEU A 170 4.04 -20.51 14.53
C LEU A 170 3.29 -21.84 14.48
N ASP A 171 3.99 -22.94 14.76
CA ASP A 171 3.44 -24.27 14.58
C ASP A 171 2.82 -24.86 15.86
N ASP A 172 3.12 -24.29 17.03
CA ASP A 172 2.65 -24.74 18.33
C ASP A 172 2.75 -23.65 19.41
N ILE A 173 2.22 -23.93 20.59
CA ILE A 173 2.22 -23.02 21.74
C ILE A 173 3.63 -22.71 22.26
N SER A 174 4.59 -23.63 22.06
CA SER A 174 5.99 -23.43 22.50
C SER A 174 6.69 -22.41 21.62
N SER A 175 6.52 -22.51 20.31
CA SER A 175 7.02 -21.52 19.34
C SER A 175 6.38 -20.16 19.56
N TYR A 176 5.07 -20.09 19.90
CA TYR A 176 4.39 -18.87 20.23
C TYR A 176 4.98 -18.17 21.47
N LYS A 177 5.20 -18.91 22.56
CA LYS A 177 5.82 -18.36 23.78
C LYS A 177 7.25 -17.87 23.51
N SER A 178 8.03 -18.65 22.77
CA SER A 178 9.40 -18.29 22.41
C SER A 178 9.44 -17.03 21.55
N TRP A 179 8.52 -16.89 20.60
CA TRP A 179 8.47 -15.72 19.72
C TRP A 179 8.15 -14.43 20.47
N LEU A 180 7.20 -14.45 21.40
CA LEU A 180 6.90 -13.32 22.27
C LEU A 180 8.11 -12.93 23.12
N PHE A 181 8.80 -13.91 23.68
CA PHE A 181 9.99 -13.65 24.49
C PHE A 181 11.13 -13.01 23.70
N ILE A 182 11.42 -13.52 22.50
CA ILE A 182 12.47 -12.98 21.61
C ILE A 182 12.12 -11.55 21.16
N ASN A 183 10.84 -11.28 20.93
CA ASN A 183 10.35 -9.97 20.47
C ASN A 183 9.77 -9.12 21.60
N SER A 184 10.33 -9.19 22.80
CA SER A 184 9.85 -8.51 24.02
C SER A 184 9.77 -6.98 23.90
N THR A 185 10.47 -6.38 22.93
CA THR A 185 10.41 -4.93 22.65
C THR A 185 9.19 -4.52 21.81
N ILE A 186 8.48 -5.48 21.23
CA ILE A 186 7.24 -5.21 20.49
C ILE A 186 6.07 -5.33 21.47
N PRO A 187 5.33 -4.24 21.74
CA PRO A 187 4.32 -4.25 22.80
C PRO A 187 3.07 -5.05 22.43
N GLU A 188 2.74 -5.11 21.14
CA GLU A 188 1.46 -5.59 20.66
C GLU A 188 1.56 -6.35 19.33
N PHE A 189 0.82 -7.45 19.24
CA PHE A 189 0.73 -8.29 18.05
C PHE A 189 -0.73 -8.61 17.70
N THR A 190 -0.95 -8.93 16.43
CA THR A 190 -2.12 -9.70 15.99
C THR A 190 -1.70 -11.14 15.76
N VAL A 191 -2.53 -12.08 16.21
CA VAL A 191 -2.42 -13.52 15.94
C VAL A 191 -3.64 -13.95 15.14
N SER A 192 -3.43 -14.59 14.01
CA SER A 192 -4.50 -14.98 13.09
C SER A 192 -4.31 -16.40 12.56
N GLU A 193 -5.36 -16.96 11.98
CA GLU A 193 -5.29 -18.20 11.19
C GLU A 193 -4.16 -18.10 10.16
N TYR A 194 -3.40 -19.19 10.00
CA TYR A 194 -2.38 -19.27 8.96
C TYR A 194 -3.00 -19.54 7.60
N LEU A 195 -2.84 -18.59 6.69
CA LEU A 195 -3.36 -18.68 5.33
C LEU A 195 -2.34 -19.31 4.39
N THR A 196 -2.73 -20.35 3.64
CA THR A 196 -1.82 -21.20 2.85
C THR A 196 -1.88 -20.96 1.34
N GLY A 197 -2.90 -20.26 0.85
CA GLY A 197 -3.12 -20.06 -0.58
C GLY A 197 -2.30 -18.93 -1.18
N ARG A 198 -2.70 -18.49 -2.37
CA ARG A 198 -2.02 -17.43 -3.14
C ARG A 198 -1.98 -16.12 -2.36
N HIS A 199 -0.91 -15.37 -2.54
CA HIS A 199 -0.83 -13.99 -2.09
C HIS A 199 -1.24 -13.06 -3.23
N LEU A 200 -2.37 -12.39 -3.06
CA LEU A 200 -2.96 -11.53 -4.06
C LEU A 200 -2.85 -10.07 -3.63
N ALA A 201 -2.84 -9.18 -4.59
CA ALA A 201 -2.95 -7.76 -4.33
C ALA A 201 -3.92 -7.12 -5.33
N ASN A 202 -4.52 -6.01 -4.91
CA ASN A 202 -5.43 -5.24 -5.75
C ASN A 202 -5.19 -3.76 -5.52
N GLN A 203 -5.18 -2.97 -6.59
CA GLN A 203 -5.09 -1.51 -6.50
C GLN A 203 -6.34 -0.89 -7.12
N MET A 204 -6.98 0.02 -6.38
CA MET A 204 -8.29 0.55 -6.71
C MET A 204 -8.32 2.07 -6.60
N LEU A 205 -9.12 2.69 -7.46
CA LEU A 205 -9.46 4.11 -7.41
C LEU A 205 -10.91 4.30 -7.00
N TYR A 206 -11.11 5.06 -5.94
CA TYR A 206 -12.43 5.51 -5.48
C TYR A 206 -12.56 7.02 -5.60
N TYR A 207 -13.72 7.49 -6.05
CA TYR A 207 -14.07 8.90 -6.07
C TYR A 207 -15.40 9.13 -5.37
N ASN A 208 -15.37 9.78 -4.19
CA ASN A 208 -16.54 10.11 -3.39
C ASN A 208 -17.51 8.93 -3.14
N GLY A 209 -16.96 7.75 -2.83
CA GLY A 209 -17.73 6.53 -2.57
C GLY A 209 -18.03 5.72 -3.83
N GLU A 210 -17.71 6.20 -5.01
CA GLU A 210 -17.84 5.46 -6.24
C GLU A 210 -16.57 4.67 -6.56
N TYR A 211 -16.72 3.37 -6.82
CA TYR A 211 -15.65 2.55 -7.37
C TYR A 211 -15.46 2.87 -8.85
N VAL A 212 -14.33 3.43 -9.23
CA VAL A 212 -14.06 3.88 -10.59
C VAL A 212 -13.37 2.78 -11.39
N LYS A 213 -12.28 2.22 -10.85
CA LYS A 213 -11.55 1.11 -11.46
C LYS A 213 -10.60 0.43 -10.48
N GLY A 214 -10.21 -0.80 -10.83
CA GLY A 214 -9.22 -1.55 -10.09
C GLY A 214 -8.60 -2.66 -10.92
N ALA A 215 -7.41 -3.10 -10.53
CA ALA A 215 -6.68 -4.18 -11.16
C ALA A 215 -5.99 -5.06 -10.12
N ALA A 216 -5.91 -6.34 -10.44
CA ALA A 216 -5.38 -7.36 -9.54
C ALA A 216 -4.04 -7.92 -10.02
N LEU A 217 -3.28 -8.43 -9.05
CA LEU A 217 -2.05 -9.17 -9.30
C LEU A 217 -1.80 -10.23 -8.22
N GLU A 218 -0.89 -11.15 -8.49
CA GLU A 218 -0.37 -12.12 -7.53
C GLU A 218 1.06 -11.76 -7.19
N CYS A 219 1.38 -11.70 -5.88
CA CYS A 219 2.72 -11.58 -5.34
C CYS A 219 3.30 -13.00 -5.15
N VAL A 220 4.13 -13.45 -6.11
CA VAL A 220 4.62 -14.83 -6.12
C VAL A 220 5.84 -14.99 -5.23
N GLU A 221 6.79 -14.05 -5.32
CA GLU A 221 8.03 -14.09 -4.56
C GLU A 221 8.36 -12.72 -3.97
N TYR A 222 9.06 -12.71 -2.84
CA TYR A 222 9.51 -11.47 -2.18
C TYR A 222 11.01 -11.25 -2.36
N VAL A 223 11.38 -9.98 -2.49
CA VAL A 223 12.78 -9.55 -2.45
C VAL A 223 13.40 -9.99 -1.13
N MET A 224 14.57 -10.65 -1.19
CA MET A 224 15.31 -11.11 -0.01
C MET A 224 14.49 -11.99 0.95
N ALA A 225 13.53 -12.75 0.44
CA ALA A 225 12.66 -13.61 1.27
C ALA A 225 13.46 -14.57 2.19
N SER A 226 14.59 -15.10 1.70
CA SER A 226 15.44 -16.02 2.47
C SER A 226 16.10 -15.38 3.70
N THR A 227 16.16 -14.06 3.80
CA THR A 227 16.75 -13.34 4.94
C THR A 227 15.75 -13.07 6.07
N ALA A 228 14.45 -13.17 5.78
CA ALA A 228 13.40 -12.96 6.76
C ALA A 228 12.94 -14.30 7.35
N PRO A 229 12.83 -14.44 8.69
CA PRO A 229 12.36 -15.69 9.32
C PRO A 229 10.97 -16.13 8.81
N SER A 230 10.13 -15.17 8.46
CA SER A 230 8.78 -15.39 7.93
C SER A 230 8.75 -15.64 6.42
N HIS A 231 9.87 -15.47 5.70
CA HIS A 231 9.96 -15.38 4.24
C HIS A 231 9.08 -14.27 3.63
N VAL A 232 8.56 -13.34 4.43
CA VAL A 232 7.74 -12.21 4.00
C VAL A 232 8.47 -10.91 4.32
N THR A 233 8.83 -10.15 3.30
CA THR A 233 9.53 -8.85 3.43
C THR A 233 8.67 -7.66 3.03
N GLY A 234 7.43 -7.91 2.57
CA GLY A 234 6.51 -6.86 2.10
C GLY A 234 6.92 -6.21 0.78
N ASN A 235 7.99 -6.68 0.13
CA ASN A 235 8.44 -6.20 -1.18
C ASN A 235 8.43 -7.34 -2.20
N THR A 236 7.48 -7.32 -3.11
CA THR A 236 7.35 -8.32 -4.17
C THR A 236 8.55 -8.26 -5.10
N HIS A 237 9.22 -9.41 -5.30
CA HIS A 237 10.27 -9.63 -6.28
C HIS A 237 9.68 -10.03 -7.62
N PHE A 238 8.94 -11.14 -7.64
CA PHE A 238 8.25 -11.66 -8.80
C PHE A 238 6.74 -11.62 -8.59
N GLY A 239 6.02 -11.02 -9.55
CA GLY A 239 4.56 -10.98 -9.54
C GLY A 239 3.99 -11.14 -10.93
N ARG A 240 2.73 -11.55 -10.99
CA ARG A 240 1.96 -11.69 -12.23
C ARG A 240 0.67 -10.89 -12.17
N PHE A 241 0.32 -10.24 -13.25
CA PHE A 241 -0.96 -9.54 -13.37
C PHE A 241 -2.10 -10.52 -13.64
N LEU A 242 -3.26 -10.24 -13.06
CA LEU A 242 -4.41 -11.15 -13.09
C LEU A 242 -5.64 -10.45 -13.67
N ASN A 243 -6.38 -11.19 -14.53
CA ASN A 243 -7.69 -10.80 -15.03
C ASN A 243 -8.78 -11.61 -14.31
N GLU A 244 -8.83 -11.50 -12.97
CA GLU A 244 -9.77 -12.20 -12.10
C GLU A 244 -10.73 -11.22 -11.41
N ASP A 245 -11.91 -11.00 -12.00
CA ASP A 245 -12.91 -10.02 -11.51
C ASP A 245 -13.30 -10.25 -10.06
N LYS A 246 -13.36 -11.50 -9.62
CA LYS A 246 -13.69 -11.87 -8.23
C LYS A 246 -12.80 -11.19 -7.19
N ILE A 247 -11.55 -10.82 -7.55
CA ILE A 247 -10.64 -10.13 -6.64
C ILE A 247 -11.09 -8.68 -6.46
N ASN A 248 -11.39 -8.01 -7.57
CA ASN A 248 -11.93 -6.65 -7.55
C ASN A 248 -13.26 -6.58 -6.80
N GLU A 249 -14.18 -7.50 -7.09
CA GLU A 249 -15.49 -7.61 -6.43
C GLU A 249 -15.36 -7.82 -4.91
N PHE A 250 -14.46 -8.69 -4.50
CA PHE A 250 -14.23 -8.96 -3.08
C PHE A 250 -13.73 -7.71 -2.36
N CYS A 251 -12.76 -7.01 -2.95
CA CYS A 251 -12.21 -5.76 -2.39
C CYS A 251 -13.27 -4.66 -2.34
N ASP A 252 -14.07 -4.49 -3.39
CA ASP A 252 -15.16 -3.49 -3.40
C ASP A 252 -16.19 -3.78 -2.32
N ARG A 253 -16.65 -5.05 -2.18
CA ARG A 253 -17.58 -5.42 -1.09
C ARG A 253 -17.00 -5.10 0.29
N CYS A 254 -15.69 -5.31 0.50
CA CYS A 254 -15.03 -4.97 1.75
C CYS A 254 -15.06 -3.45 2.00
N ILE A 255 -14.73 -2.63 1.00
CA ILE A 255 -14.81 -1.17 1.14
C ILE A 255 -16.23 -0.69 1.37
N LYS A 256 -17.21 -1.22 0.64
CA LYS A 256 -18.63 -0.87 0.85
C LYS A 256 -19.11 -1.21 2.26
N TYR A 257 -18.67 -2.34 2.82
CA TYR A 257 -18.93 -2.68 4.21
C TYR A 257 -18.34 -1.66 5.18
N LEU A 258 -17.08 -1.26 4.97
CA LEU A 258 -16.39 -0.27 5.81
C LEU A 258 -17.00 1.13 5.68
N GLU A 259 -17.35 1.57 4.47
CA GLU A 259 -18.07 2.82 4.23
C GLU A 259 -19.35 2.91 5.08
N LYS A 260 -20.14 1.85 5.04
CA LYS A 260 -21.38 1.76 5.81
C LYS A 260 -21.11 1.77 7.32
N LYS A 261 -20.11 0.99 7.78
CA LYS A 261 -19.80 0.84 9.20
C LYS A 261 -19.25 2.12 9.82
N LEU A 262 -18.41 2.85 9.07
CA LEU A 262 -17.78 4.09 9.51
C LEU A 262 -18.58 5.35 9.15
N ASN A 263 -19.64 5.21 8.35
CA ASN A 263 -20.40 6.32 7.77
C ASN A 263 -19.51 7.32 7.02
N VAL A 264 -18.65 6.80 6.15
CA VAL A 264 -17.73 7.58 5.31
C VAL A 264 -17.87 7.18 3.84
N LYS A 265 -17.28 7.99 2.95
CA LYS A 265 -17.13 7.64 1.53
C LYS A 265 -15.67 7.39 1.23
N ALA A 266 -15.38 6.28 0.56
CA ALA A 266 -14.05 6.00 0.06
C ALA A 266 -13.66 7.02 -1.02
N HIS A 267 -12.43 7.50 -0.96
CA HIS A 267 -11.87 8.48 -1.90
C HIS A 267 -10.36 8.31 -1.95
N GLY A 268 -9.77 8.38 -3.14
CA GLY A 268 -8.34 8.18 -3.32
C GLY A 268 -7.98 6.78 -3.80
N ILE A 269 -6.70 6.46 -3.72
CA ILE A 269 -6.16 5.15 -4.09
C ILE A 269 -6.14 4.26 -2.84
N LEU A 270 -6.74 3.09 -2.97
CA LEU A 270 -6.72 2.03 -1.95
C LEU A 270 -6.04 0.79 -2.55
N SER A 271 -5.20 0.15 -1.77
CA SER A 271 -4.44 -1.01 -2.23
C SER A 271 -4.54 -2.13 -1.21
N PHE A 272 -5.08 -3.27 -1.64
CA PHE A 272 -5.28 -4.44 -0.82
C PHE A 272 -4.11 -5.41 -0.94
N ASP A 273 -3.70 -5.94 0.19
CA ASP A 273 -2.96 -7.18 0.29
C ASP A 273 -3.91 -8.27 0.79
N LEU A 274 -4.01 -9.35 0.02
CA LEU A 274 -4.92 -10.46 0.26
C LEU A 274 -4.14 -11.77 0.33
N LYS A 275 -4.67 -12.73 1.07
CA LYS A 275 -4.19 -14.10 1.01
C LYS A 275 -5.36 -15.08 1.01
N GLU A 276 -5.26 -16.11 0.17
CA GLU A 276 -6.26 -17.17 0.16
C GLU A 276 -6.03 -18.14 1.32
N ASP A 277 -7.13 -18.61 1.90
CA ASP A 277 -7.12 -19.71 2.86
C ASP A 277 -6.94 -21.07 2.14
N LYS A 278 -6.96 -22.16 2.91
CA LYS A 278 -6.82 -23.52 2.37
C LYS A 278 -7.92 -23.91 1.39
N ASP A 279 -9.08 -23.26 1.43
CA ASP A 279 -10.24 -23.50 0.58
C ASP A 279 -10.28 -22.51 -0.62
N GLY A 280 -9.25 -21.70 -0.80
CA GLY A 280 -9.16 -20.69 -1.85
C GLY A 280 -10.02 -19.45 -1.61
N LYS A 281 -10.52 -19.23 -0.38
CA LYS A 281 -11.28 -18.04 -0.03
C LYS A 281 -10.33 -16.90 0.32
N MET A 282 -10.52 -15.75 -0.30
CA MET A 282 -9.71 -14.57 -0.06
C MET A 282 -9.93 -13.98 1.33
N LYS A 283 -8.86 -13.51 1.94
CA LYS A 283 -8.84 -12.78 3.21
C LYS A 283 -7.99 -11.53 3.06
N VAL A 284 -8.49 -10.40 3.55
CA VAL A 284 -7.72 -9.16 3.65
C VAL A 284 -6.67 -9.32 4.73
N THR A 285 -5.44 -9.06 4.39
CA THR A 285 -4.32 -9.03 5.35
C THR A 285 -3.89 -7.60 5.67
N GLU A 286 -4.03 -6.68 4.71
CA GLU A 286 -3.70 -5.27 4.86
C GLU A 286 -4.42 -4.44 3.81
N VAL A 287 -4.76 -3.18 4.13
CA VAL A 287 -5.22 -2.20 3.15
C VAL A 287 -4.37 -0.95 3.28
N ASN A 288 -3.62 -0.66 2.23
CA ASN A 288 -2.81 0.55 2.13
C ASN A 288 -3.63 1.68 1.50
N ILE A 289 -3.52 2.88 2.06
CA ILE A 289 -4.30 4.08 1.67
C ILE A 289 -3.58 4.93 0.61
N ARG A 290 -2.76 4.31 -0.21
CA ARG A 290 -1.85 4.92 -1.18
C ARG A 290 -1.53 3.97 -2.34
N HIS A 291 -0.77 4.48 -3.29
CA HIS A 291 -0.15 3.63 -4.31
C HIS A 291 0.79 2.57 -3.71
N MET A 292 0.97 1.47 -4.41
CA MET A 292 1.92 0.41 -4.06
C MET A 292 3.23 0.55 -4.84
N ALA A 293 4.26 -0.18 -4.39
CA ALA A 293 5.59 -0.09 -4.99
C ALA A 293 5.64 -0.56 -6.47
N TYR A 294 4.69 -1.34 -6.91
CA TYR A 294 4.56 -1.81 -8.29
C TYR A 294 3.61 -0.95 -9.16
N THR A 295 3.13 0.21 -8.65
CA THR A 295 2.22 1.09 -9.39
C THR A 295 2.78 1.54 -10.76
N GLY A 296 4.12 1.69 -10.87
CA GLY A 296 4.77 2.05 -12.13
C GLY A 296 4.70 0.96 -13.19
N VAL A 297 4.95 -0.30 -12.83
CA VAL A 297 4.82 -1.41 -13.79
C VAL A 297 3.37 -1.69 -14.15
N MET A 298 2.41 -1.41 -13.24
CA MET A 298 0.98 -1.42 -13.58
C MET A 298 0.64 -0.35 -14.62
N ALA A 299 1.21 0.86 -14.47
CA ALA A 299 1.04 1.95 -15.44
C ALA A 299 1.62 1.57 -16.81
N GLU A 300 2.80 0.93 -16.85
CA GLU A 300 3.40 0.43 -18.09
C GLU A 300 2.60 -0.68 -18.76
N ALA A 301 1.89 -1.49 -17.96
CA ALA A 301 0.95 -2.50 -18.44
C ALA A 301 -0.44 -1.94 -18.83
N GLY A 302 -0.62 -0.60 -18.79
CA GLY A 302 -1.84 0.08 -19.21
C GLY A 302 -2.80 0.46 -18.07
N PHE A 303 -2.53 0.06 -16.82
CA PHE A 303 -3.32 0.46 -15.66
C PHE A 303 -2.63 1.63 -14.93
N ASP A 304 -2.77 2.84 -15.47
CA ASP A 304 -2.07 4.03 -15.00
C ASP A 304 -2.92 4.87 -14.03
N LEU A 305 -2.88 4.52 -12.75
CA LEU A 305 -3.51 5.30 -11.68
C LEU A 305 -2.76 6.60 -11.35
N ILE A 306 -1.51 6.75 -11.79
CA ILE A 306 -0.74 7.97 -11.58
C ILE A 306 -1.29 9.06 -12.50
N GLU A 307 -1.49 8.72 -13.77
CA GLU A 307 -2.12 9.62 -14.75
C GLU A 307 -3.55 9.97 -14.36
N ASP A 308 -4.34 8.99 -13.91
CA ASP A 308 -5.71 9.23 -13.44
C ASP A 308 -5.73 10.17 -12.22
N THR A 309 -4.78 10.01 -11.30
CA THR A 309 -4.64 10.90 -10.14
C THR A 309 -4.33 12.34 -10.57
N ILE A 310 -3.45 12.53 -11.56
CA ILE A 310 -3.14 13.86 -12.12
C ILE A 310 -4.39 14.47 -12.72
N LYS A 311 -5.12 13.74 -13.58
CA LYS A 311 -6.38 14.23 -14.19
C LYS A 311 -7.40 14.67 -13.15
N ILE A 312 -7.62 13.86 -12.11
CA ILE A 312 -8.53 14.19 -11.02
C ILE A 312 -8.09 15.47 -10.29
N MET A 313 -6.80 15.62 -10.00
CA MET A 313 -6.29 16.82 -9.35
C MET A 313 -6.39 18.07 -10.25
N GLU A 314 -6.22 17.92 -11.56
CA GLU A 314 -6.38 19.01 -12.54
C GLU A 314 -7.82 19.49 -12.60
N GLU A 315 -8.74 18.57 -12.82
CA GLU A 315 -10.14 18.86 -13.13
C GLU A 315 -11.01 19.05 -11.88
N GLY A 316 -10.60 18.47 -10.74
CA GLY A 316 -11.40 18.47 -9.51
C GLY A 316 -12.58 17.48 -9.55
N ASN A 317 -12.61 16.61 -10.56
CA ASN A 317 -13.59 15.53 -10.74
C ASN A 317 -12.95 14.32 -11.43
N CYS A 318 -13.71 13.25 -11.63
CA CYS A 318 -13.23 12.03 -12.29
C CYS A 318 -13.91 11.76 -13.65
N ASP A 319 -14.46 12.79 -14.32
CA ASP A 319 -15.26 12.63 -15.52
C ASP A 319 -14.44 12.14 -16.73
N ASN A 320 -13.16 12.55 -16.81
CA ASN A 320 -12.22 12.14 -17.86
C ASN A 320 -11.35 10.92 -17.47
N VAL A 321 -11.61 10.32 -16.32
CA VAL A 321 -10.99 9.04 -15.95
C VAL A 321 -11.78 7.89 -16.58
N VAL A 322 -11.08 7.05 -17.33
CA VAL A 322 -11.72 5.87 -17.95
C VAL A 322 -12.26 4.96 -16.84
N ARG A 323 -13.58 4.81 -16.83
CA ARG A 323 -14.28 3.93 -15.90
C ARG A 323 -14.21 2.49 -16.40
N ASN A 324 -13.22 1.77 -15.93
CA ASN A 324 -13.10 0.34 -16.15
C ASN A 324 -13.04 -0.34 -14.79
N GLN A 325 -14.21 -0.71 -14.29
CA GLN A 325 -14.36 -1.26 -12.94
C GLN A 325 -13.42 -2.44 -12.69
N PHE A 326 -13.32 -3.37 -13.67
CA PHE A 326 -12.43 -4.52 -13.58
C PHE A 326 -11.47 -4.45 -14.77
N TYR A 327 -10.30 -3.87 -14.53
CA TYR A 327 -9.31 -3.72 -15.58
C TYR A 327 -8.71 -5.07 -15.96
N HIS A 328 -8.72 -5.36 -17.25
CA HIS A 328 -8.12 -6.55 -17.83
C HIS A 328 -6.89 -6.17 -18.64
N TYR A 329 -5.77 -6.76 -18.29
CA TYR A 329 -4.54 -6.64 -19.06
C TYR A 329 -4.67 -7.36 -20.39
N GLU A 330 -4.17 -6.76 -21.46
CA GLU A 330 -4.26 -7.31 -22.82
C GLU A 330 -3.47 -8.61 -22.99
N LYS A 331 -2.40 -8.76 -22.20
CA LYS A 331 -1.49 -9.90 -22.23
C LYS A 331 -1.24 -10.43 -20.82
N PRO A 332 -0.80 -11.67 -20.68
CA PRO A 332 -0.38 -12.24 -19.40
C PRO A 332 0.98 -11.69 -18.98
N TYR A 333 1.00 -10.46 -18.47
CA TYR A 333 2.22 -9.81 -18.00
C TYR A 333 2.67 -10.35 -16.64
N VAL A 334 3.97 -10.35 -16.45
CA VAL A 334 4.66 -10.54 -15.19
C VAL A 334 5.61 -9.36 -14.95
N PHE A 335 6.06 -9.20 -13.73
CA PHE A 335 7.08 -8.21 -13.41
C PHE A 335 8.14 -8.77 -12.46
N LEU A 336 9.34 -8.25 -12.63
CA LEU A 336 10.48 -8.50 -11.74
C LEU A 336 10.92 -7.20 -11.09
N ARG A 337 11.24 -7.28 -9.81
CA ARG A 337 11.79 -6.16 -9.03
C ARG A 337 12.90 -6.68 -8.12
N ASP A 338 13.93 -5.88 -7.99
CA ASP A 338 15.01 -6.13 -7.04
C ASP A 338 15.48 -4.80 -6.43
N VAL A 339 16.43 -4.85 -5.47
CA VAL A 339 16.88 -3.68 -4.70
C VAL A 339 17.67 -2.69 -5.55
N ASP A 340 18.49 -3.17 -6.47
CA ASP A 340 19.45 -2.37 -7.21
C ASP A 340 19.11 -2.20 -8.71
N VAL A 341 17.95 -2.67 -9.13
CA VAL A 341 17.51 -2.59 -10.52
C VAL A 341 16.16 -1.91 -10.68
N GLU A 342 15.93 -1.35 -11.87
CA GLU A 342 14.61 -0.88 -12.23
C GLU A 342 13.65 -2.08 -12.40
N PRO A 343 12.37 -1.93 -11.99
CA PRO A 343 11.37 -2.95 -12.26
C PRO A 343 11.28 -3.26 -13.77
N LEU A 344 11.22 -4.52 -14.11
CA LEU A 344 11.04 -5.01 -15.47
C LEU A 344 9.62 -5.50 -15.67
N LEU A 345 8.99 -5.07 -16.74
CA LEU A 345 7.72 -5.61 -17.26
C LEU A 345 8.03 -6.54 -18.44
N LEU A 346 7.53 -7.76 -18.35
CA LEU A 346 7.80 -8.82 -19.34
C LEU A 346 6.49 -9.50 -19.73
N GLU A 347 6.43 -10.04 -20.93
CA GLU A 347 5.39 -11.02 -21.26
C GLU A 347 5.72 -12.36 -20.57
N SER A 348 4.71 -13.11 -20.14
CA SER A 348 4.96 -14.36 -19.41
C SER A 348 5.83 -15.34 -20.19
N GLU A 349 5.64 -15.40 -21.51
CA GLU A 349 6.39 -16.28 -22.40
C GLU A 349 7.90 -15.99 -22.40
N GLU A 350 8.31 -14.74 -22.17
CA GLU A 350 9.73 -14.36 -22.13
C GLU A 350 10.49 -15.03 -20.97
N ILE A 351 9.78 -15.29 -19.85
CA ILE A 351 10.37 -15.97 -18.69
C ILE A 351 10.23 -17.49 -18.81
N PHE A 352 9.06 -17.96 -19.26
CA PHE A 352 8.72 -19.38 -19.23
C PHE A 352 9.00 -20.11 -20.56
N ASP A 353 9.70 -19.49 -21.49
CA ASP A 353 10.16 -20.12 -22.72
C ASP A 353 11.14 -21.25 -22.39
N LYS A 354 10.69 -22.50 -22.65
CA LYS A 354 11.46 -23.70 -22.32
C LYS A 354 12.77 -23.81 -23.11
N GLU A 355 12.90 -23.14 -24.24
CA GLU A 355 14.12 -23.15 -25.05
C GLU A 355 15.27 -22.39 -24.38
N LYS A 356 14.98 -21.52 -23.41
CA LYS A 356 15.98 -20.78 -22.63
C LYS A 356 16.58 -21.59 -21.47
N TYR A 357 16.03 -22.75 -21.15
CA TYR A 357 16.44 -23.61 -20.03
C TYR A 357 17.11 -24.89 -20.52
N LEU A 358 18.16 -24.77 -21.33
CA LEU A 358 19.02 -25.90 -21.76
C LEU A 358 20.04 -26.24 -20.69
#